data_71d19e7b2683255a5ef193764ddbad3e
#
_entry.id   71d19e7b2683255a5ef193764ddbad3e
#
_cell.length_a   1.000
_cell.length_b   1.000
_cell.length_c   1.000
_cell.angle_alpha   90.00
_cell.angle_beta   90.00
_cell.angle_gamma   90.00
#
_symmetry.space_group_name_H-M   'P 1'
#
loop_
_entity.id
_entity.type
_entity.pdbx_description
1 polymer ?
#
loop_
_entity_poly.entity_id
_entity_poly.type
_entity_poly.pdbx_seq_one_letter_code
_entity_poly.pdbx_strand_id
1 'polypeptide(L)'
;MAESSIAASEPAGRSLRRSERLPTRGANSAAIAPTGEIVAGGYGYVHSRTVSDFVLARYTGAGRLDGTFGQGGKVATRAGSGVQALALQRDGKVVAVGASYDWRFVVVRYTRRGALDRSFGRGGKVVTDFGARSRSSAQAVAIQPNGKIVVAGSTFRGTKMNLAVARYNVDGSLDRPFGRGGRVTEVGERFSEASALVIQSDGKLVVAGTGGLARYEANGELDPGFGLEGIAVTNAGSPSAVAIQRDHRLVAAGAHRGGRTGYVAFSLTRFLEDGTVDETFGRSGNVRTEIYTQAVANAVLVRADGKIVAAGKAGGEDFALARYTSSGKLDRSFGGSGKVLTDFGSAWAARGR
;
A
#
# COMPACT_ATOMS: atom_id res chain seq x y z
N MET A 1 -62.69 -17.95 -13.96
CA MET A 1 -62.41 -19.37 -14.25
C MET A 1 -61.58 -19.43 -15.52
N ALA A 2 -60.54 -20.21 -15.43
CA ALA A 2 -59.57 -20.56 -16.45
C ALA A 2 -58.31 -19.65 -16.53
N GLU A 3 -57.32 -20.06 -15.82
CA GLU A 3 -55.90 -19.79 -16.00
C GLU A 3 -55.44 -20.43 -17.33
N SER A 4 -54.64 -19.71 -18.11
CA SER A 4 -53.87 -20.34 -19.15
C SER A 4 -52.41 -19.96 -18.97
N SER A 5 -51.62 -20.92 -18.52
CA SER A 5 -50.17 -20.91 -18.48
C SER A 5 -49.61 -20.91 -19.88
N ILE A 6 -48.73 -19.92 -20.16
CA ILE A 6 -47.86 -19.97 -21.35
C ILE A 6 -46.48 -20.34 -20.88
N ALA A 7 -46.10 -21.58 -21.10
CA ALA A 7 -44.74 -22.06 -20.97
C ALA A 7 -43.93 -21.54 -22.17
N ALA A 8 -42.94 -20.65 -21.93
CA ALA A 8 -41.96 -20.29 -22.92
C ALA A 8 -40.85 -21.35 -22.91
N SER A 9 -40.72 -22.09 -24.01
CA SER A 9 -39.65 -23.03 -24.29
C SER A 9 -38.32 -22.31 -24.47
N GLU A 10 -37.34 -22.65 -23.64
CA GLU A 10 -35.93 -22.25 -23.84
C GLU A 10 -35.34 -22.94 -25.08
N PRO A 11 -34.59 -22.23 -25.91
CA PRO A 11 -33.82 -22.87 -26.97
C PRO A 11 -32.57 -23.51 -26.38
N ALA A 12 -32.46 -24.81 -26.52
CA ALA A 12 -31.27 -25.61 -26.19
C ALA A 12 -30.05 -25.19 -27.04
N GLY A 13 -28.90 -25.14 -26.42
CA GLY A 13 -27.62 -25.31 -27.09
C GLY A 13 -26.87 -24.10 -27.53
N ARG A 14 -26.35 -23.31 -26.61
CA ARG A 14 -25.05 -22.64 -26.80
C ARG A 14 -24.05 -23.17 -25.75
N SER A 15 -23.19 -24.07 -26.20
CA SER A 15 -21.97 -24.42 -25.47
C SER A 15 -21.20 -23.12 -25.19
N LEU A 16 -21.10 -22.74 -23.92
CA LEU A 16 -20.26 -21.64 -23.45
C LEU A 16 -18.81 -22.01 -23.79
N ARG A 17 -18.36 -21.53 -24.94
CA ARG A 17 -16.96 -21.57 -25.30
C ARG A 17 -16.19 -20.74 -24.30
N ARG A 18 -15.19 -21.41 -23.61
CA ARG A 18 -14.06 -20.85 -22.91
C ARG A 18 -14.38 -19.55 -22.17
N SER A 19 -14.51 -19.64 -20.86
CA SER A 19 -14.67 -18.48 -19.97
C SER A 19 -13.65 -17.38 -20.36
N GLU A 20 -14.09 -16.34 -21.06
CA GLU A 20 -13.37 -15.08 -21.11
C GLU A 20 -13.33 -14.59 -19.66
N ARG A 21 -12.21 -14.82 -18.98
CA ARG A 21 -11.95 -14.17 -17.68
C ARG A 21 -12.08 -12.68 -17.93
N LEU A 22 -13.11 -12.07 -17.36
CA LEU A 22 -13.21 -10.61 -17.35
C LEU A 22 -11.90 -10.05 -16.81
N PRO A 23 -11.33 -9.03 -17.44
CA PRO A 23 -10.07 -8.46 -16.98
C PRO A 23 -10.21 -8.04 -15.52
N THR A 24 -9.34 -8.57 -14.67
CA THR A 24 -9.35 -8.32 -13.23
C THR A 24 -9.18 -6.83 -12.95
N ARG A 25 -9.91 -6.33 -11.97
CA ARG A 25 -9.79 -4.95 -11.47
C ARG A 25 -9.55 -5.04 -9.96
N GLY A 26 -8.70 -4.19 -9.44
CA GLY A 26 -8.39 -4.19 -8.02
C GLY A 26 -8.08 -2.80 -7.48
N ALA A 27 -8.37 -2.59 -6.20
CA ALA A 27 -7.92 -1.44 -5.44
C ALA A 27 -6.73 -1.87 -4.58
N ASN A 28 -5.65 -1.09 -4.63
CA ASN A 28 -4.42 -1.34 -3.88
C ASN A 28 -4.23 -0.35 -2.73
N SER A 29 -4.85 0.82 -2.82
CA SER A 29 -4.65 1.91 -1.87
C SER A 29 -5.92 2.73 -1.70
N ALA A 30 -6.12 3.26 -0.50
CA ALA A 30 -7.18 4.21 -0.21
C ALA A 30 -6.68 5.30 0.75
N ALA A 31 -7.25 6.50 0.61
CA ALA A 31 -7.03 7.59 1.55
C ALA A 31 -8.35 8.29 1.87
N ILE A 32 -8.47 8.77 3.10
CA ILE A 32 -9.65 9.48 3.59
C ILE A 32 -9.31 10.96 3.70
N ALA A 33 -10.09 11.80 3.06
CA ALA A 33 -9.98 13.24 3.19
C ALA A 33 -10.46 13.71 4.58
N PRO A 34 -9.96 14.85 5.08
CA PRO A 34 -10.46 15.43 6.35
C PRO A 34 -11.98 15.66 6.37
N THR A 35 -12.59 15.85 5.23
CA THR A 35 -14.03 16.03 5.01
C THR A 35 -14.82 14.72 4.92
N GLY A 36 -14.11 13.57 5.03
CA GLY A 36 -14.71 12.24 5.09
C GLY A 36 -14.85 11.52 3.74
N GLU A 37 -14.52 12.16 2.61
CA GLU A 37 -14.51 11.46 1.32
C GLU A 37 -13.38 10.42 1.27
N ILE A 38 -13.64 9.31 0.61
CA ILE A 38 -12.69 8.22 0.45
C ILE A 38 -12.25 8.18 -1.03
N VAL A 39 -10.96 8.27 -1.27
CA VAL A 39 -10.39 8.03 -2.61
C VAL A 39 -9.72 6.66 -2.60
N ALA A 40 -10.17 5.77 -3.47
CA ALA A 40 -9.56 4.48 -3.74
C ALA A 40 -8.80 4.50 -5.06
N GLY A 41 -7.62 3.92 -5.09
CA GLY A 41 -6.78 3.81 -6.27
C GLY A 41 -6.32 2.37 -6.52
N GLY A 42 -6.17 2.02 -7.78
CA GLY A 42 -5.76 0.68 -8.17
C GLY A 42 -5.58 0.53 -9.68
N TYR A 43 -5.91 -0.63 -10.22
CA TYR A 43 -5.74 -0.93 -11.63
C TYR A 43 -7.05 -1.39 -12.28
N GLY A 44 -7.14 -1.15 -13.58
CA GLY A 44 -8.26 -1.60 -14.39
C GLY A 44 -7.94 -1.50 -15.87
N TYR A 45 -8.54 -2.36 -16.66
CA TYR A 45 -8.34 -2.43 -18.11
C TYR A 45 -9.42 -1.61 -18.83
N VAL A 46 -9.26 -0.26 -18.80
CA VAL A 46 -10.27 0.68 -19.32
C VAL A 46 -10.04 1.03 -20.78
N HIS A 47 -8.79 1.30 -21.15
CA HIS A 47 -8.42 1.71 -22.51
C HIS A 47 -7.79 0.58 -23.33
N SER A 48 -7.53 -0.58 -22.73
CA SER A 48 -6.92 -1.74 -23.35
C SER A 48 -7.40 -3.02 -22.66
N ARG A 49 -7.44 -4.15 -23.38
CA ARG A 49 -7.71 -5.47 -22.79
C ARG A 49 -6.44 -6.16 -22.27
N THR A 50 -5.27 -5.66 -22.64
CA THR A 50 -3.97 -6.27 -22.33
C THR A 50 -3.11 -5.47 -21.38
N VAL A 51 -3.39 -4.17 -21.25
CA VAL A 51 -2.60 -3.25 -20.41
C VAL A 51 -3.54 -2.52 -19.47
N SER A 52 -3.25 -2.59 -18.19
CA SER A 52 -4.03 -1.90 -17.15
C SER A 52 -3.69 -0.41 -17.09
N ASP A 53 -4.62 0.36 -16.55
CA ASP A 53 -4.55 1.80 -16.36
C ASP A 53 -4.48 2.13 -14.86
N PHE A 54 -4.03 3.34 -14.51
CA PHE A 54 -4.29 3.95 -13.23
C PHE A 54 -5.78 4.25 -13.12
N VAL A 55 -6.46 3.65 -12.16
CA VAL A 55 -7.88 3.95 -11.89
C VAL A 55 -8.06 4.48 -10.48
N LEU A 56 -8.93 5.48 -10.36
CA LEU A 56 -9.35 6.02 -9.08
C LEU A 56 -10.88 6.06 -9.01
N ALA A 57 -11.40 5.89 -7.80
CA ALA A 57 -12.80 6.15 -7.50
C ALA A 57 -12.88 6.97 -6.22
N ARG A 58 -13.77 7.98 -6.19
CA ARG A 58 -14.05 8.74 -4.97
C ARG A 58 -15.45 8.43 -4.47
N TYR A 59 -15.54 8.25 -3.17
CA TYR A 59 -16.79 8.00 -2.46
C TYR A 59 -17.03 9.12 -1.44
N THR A 60 -18.27 9.45 -1.23
CA THR A 60 -18.70 10.28 -0.09
C THR A 60 -18.47 9.54 1.23
N GLY A 61 -18.50 10.24 2.36
CA GLY A 61 -18.41 9.60 3.69
C GLY A 61 -19.54 8.59 3.98
N ALA A 62 -20.65 8.65 3.21
CA ALA A 62 -21.73 7.67 3.26
C ALA A 62 -21.52 6.45 2.32
N GLY A 63 -20.35 6.32 1.69
CA GLY A 63 -19.97 5.19 0.83
C GLY A 63 -20.58 5.21 -0.57
N ARG A 64 -21.21 6.31 -1.02
CA ARG A 64 -21.74 6.47 -2.38
C ARG A 64 -20.67 7.06 -3.29
N LEU A 65 -20.65 6.67 -4.58
CA LEU A 65 -19.78 7.33 -5.57
C LEU A 65 -20.06 8.84 -5.58
N ASP A 66 -18.98 9.63 -5.50
CA ASP A 66 -19.05 11.08 -5.56
C ASP A 66 -18.99 11.56 -7.01
N GLY A 67 -20.15 11.84 -7.60
CA GLY A 67 -20.29 12.24 -9.00
C GLY A 67 -19.54 13.53 -9.39
N THR A 68 -19.05 14.31 -8.42
CA THR A 68 -18.26 15.53 -8.66
C THR A 68 -16.79 15.24 -8.98
N PHE A 69 -16.36 13.96 -8.87
CA PHE A 69 -15.01 13.50 -9.15
C PHE A 69 -14.93 12.75 -10.49
N GLY A 70 -14.13 13.25 -11.42
CA GLY A 70 -13.93 12.66 -12.72
C GLY A 70 -15.24 12.49 -13.52
N GLN A 71 -15.48 11.30 -14.00
CA GLN A 71 -16.73 10.93 -14.69
C GLN A 71 -17.55 10.02 -13.75
N GLY A 72 -18.59 10.59 -13.14
CA GLY A 72 -19.48 9.85 -12.25
C GLY A 72 -18.74 9.19 -11.07
N GLY A 73 -17.79 9.88 -10.46
CA GLY A 73 -17.00 9.39 -9.32
C GLY A 73 -15.74 8.59 -9.69
N LYS A 74 -15.38 8.51 -10.96
CA LYS A 74 -14.31 7.62 -11.45
C LYS A 74 -13.36 8.34 -12.39
N VAL A 75 -12.08 7.91 -12.36
CA VAL A 75 -11.02 8.37 -13.26
C VAL A 75 -10.24 7.17 -13.76
N ALA A 76 -9.91 7.16 -15.05
CA ALA A 76 -8.96 6.23 -15.65
C ALA A 76 -7.89 7.01 -16.41
N THR A 77 -6.63 6.66 -16.22
CA THR A 77 -5.50 7.39 -16.80
C THR A 77 -4.46 6.40 -17.34
N ARG A 78 -4.11 6.56 -18.61
CA ARG A 78 -2.98 5.85 -19.21
C ARG A 78 -1.67 6.41 -18.63
N ALA A 79 -1.15 5.77 -17.59
CA ALA A 79 0.09 6.18 -16.95
C ALA A 79 1.03 5.02 -16.61
N GLY A 80 0.48 3.80 -16.54
CA GLY A 80 1.25 2.62 -16.17
C GLY A 80 0.36 1.48 -15.71
N SER A 81 0.97 0.50 -15.05
CA SER A 81 0.36 -0.78 -14.67
C SER A 81 -0.66 -0.71 -13.52
N GLY A 82 -1.01 0.48 -13.05
CA GLY A 82 -1.97 0.72 -11.97
C GLY A 82 -1.36 1.48 -10.79
N VAL A 83 -2.25 2.06 -9.99
CA VAL A 83 -1.88 2.74 -8.73
C VAL A 83 -1.47 1.70 -7.70
N GLN A 84 -0.30 1.87 -7.12
CA GLN A 84 0.17 1.07 -5.99
C GLN A 84 -0.10 1.78 -4.65
N ALA A 85 0.12 3.10 -4.61
CA ALA A 85 -0.20 3.91 -3.46
C ALA A 85 -0.76 5.27 -3.88
N LEU A 86 -1.55 5.88 -2.99
CA LEU A 86 -2.03 7.24 -3.16
C LEU A 86 -1.95 8.03 -1.85
N ALA A 87 -1.81 9.35 -1.99
CA ALA A 87 -1.86 10.30 -0.88
C ALA A 87 -2.68 11.52 -1.26
N LEU A 88 -3.33 12.12 -0.26
CA LEU A 88 -4.06 13.36 -0.42
C LEU A 88 -3.21 14.54 0.05
N GLN A 89 -3.14 15.59 -0.77
CA GLN A 89 -2.55 16.87 -0.38
C GLN A 89 -3.59 17.71 0.41
N ARG A 90 -3.11 18.67 1.19
CA ARG A 90 -3.98 19.54 2.01
C ARG A 90 -5.02 20.31 1.20
N ASP A 91 -4.72 20.61 -0.07
CA ASP A 91 -5.62 21.30 -1.01
C ASP A 91 -6.62 20.34 -1.70
N GLY A 92 -6.63 19.08 -1.30
CA GLY A 92 -7.52 18.05 -1.81
C GLY A 92 -7.08 17.42 -3.14
N LYS A 93 -5.89 17.76 -3.65
CA LYS A 93 -5.30 17.08 -4.80
C LYS A 93 -4.92 15.66 -4.43
N VAL A 94 -4.97 14.74 -5.41
CA VAL A 94 -4.62 13.34 -5.23
C VAL A 94 -3.30 13.08 -5.94
N VAL A 95 -2.33 12.53 -5.21
CA VAL A 95 -1.08 12.01 -5.78
C VAL A 95 -1.15 10.50 -5.80
N ALA A 96 -1.00 9.90 -6.96
CA ALA A 96 -1.01 8.45 -7.17
C ALA A 96 0.32 8.00 -7.79
N VAL A 97 0.85 6.88 -7.31
CA VAL A 97 2.15 6.35 -7.74
C VAL A 97 2.08 4.89 -8.14
N GLY A 98 3.02 4.46 -8.97
CA GLY A 98 3.16 3.08 -9.42
C GLY A 98 4.31 2.91 -10.41
N ALA A 99 4.20 1.94 -11.32
CA ALA A 99 5.13 1.75 -12.41
C ALA A 99 4.52 2.21 -13.74
N SER A 100 5.30 2.92 -14.56
CA SER A 100 4.97 3.19 -15.96
C SER A 100 5.01 1.91 -16.79
N TYR A 101 4.53 1.94 -18.03
CA TYR A 101 4.53 0.76 -18.90
C TYR A 101 5.93 0.24 -19.24
N ASP A 102 6.93 1.11 -19.18
CA ASP A 102 8.35 0.78 -19.37
C ASP A 102 9.11 0.58 -18.04
N TRP A 103 8.35 0.28 -16.97
CA TRP A 103 8.89 -0.05 -15.63
C TRP A 103 9.78 1.04 -15.04
N ARG A 104 9.25 2.26 -14.91
CA ARG A 104 9.85 3.38 -14.19
C ARG A 104 8.90 3.89 -13.12
N PHE A 105 9.40 4.58 -12.12
CA PHE A 105 8.51 5.28 -11.20
C PHE A 105 7.65 6.25 -11.97
N VAL A 106 6.34 6.18 -11.77
CA VAL A 106 5.42 7.18 -12.27
C VAL A 106 4.64 7.79 -11.10
N VAL A 107 4.59 9.11 -11.11
CA VAL A 107 3.79 9.92 -10.19
C VAL A 107 2.77 10.68 -11.02
N VAL A 108 1.51 10.55 -10.65
CA VAL A 108 0.40 11.25 -11.32
C VAL A 108 -0.31 12.10 -10.28
N ARG A 109 -0.51 13.38 -10.59
CA ARG A 109 -1.30 14.26 -9.73
C ARG A 109 -2.62 14.64 -10.39
N TYR A 110 -3.68 14.54 -9.59
CA TYR A 110 -5.03 14.91 -9.98
C TYR A 110 -5.50 16.10 -9.15
N THR A 111 -6.27 16.96 -9.77
CA THR A 111 -6.99 18.03 -9.08
C THR A 111 -8.02 17.44 -8.11
N ARG A 112 -8.55 18.23 -7.19
CA ARG A 112 -9.64 17.83 -6.29
C ARG A 112 -10.86 17.27 -7.04
N ARG A 113 -11.05 17.63 -8.32
CA ARG A 113 -12.16 17.14 -9.16
C ARG A 113 -11.79 15.92 -10.02
N GLY A 114 -10.59 15.35 -9.86
CA GLY A 114 -10.15 14.16 -10.59
C GLY A 114 -9.59 14.39 -11.99
N ALA A 115 -9.48 15.62 -12.47
CA ALA A 115 -8.76 15.93 -13.71
C ALA A 115 -7.25 15.87 -13.45
N LEU A 116 -6.44 15.57 -14.50
CA LEU A 116 -4.99 15.70 -14.39
C LEU A 116 -4.59 17.14 -14.04
N ASP A 117 -3.74 17.30 -13.03
CA ASP A 117 -3.23 18.61 -12.64
C ASP A 117 -2.07 19.01 -13.55
N ARG A 118 -2.37 19.81 -14.56
CA ARG A 118 -1.39 20.23 -15.58
C ARG A 118 -0.22 21.08 -15.04
N SER A 119 -0.33 21.60 -13.81
CA SER A 119 0.75 22.33 -13.13
C SER A 119 1.80 21.40 -12.53
N PHE A 120 1.65 20.08 -12.65
CA PHE A 120 2.55 19.07 -12.11
C PHE A 120 3.26 18.32 -13.23
N GLY A 121 4.57 18.40 -13.25
CA GLY A 121 5.41 17.71 -14.21
C GLY A 121 5.00 18.00 -15.67
N ARG A 122 4.90 16.95 -16.46
CA ARG A 122 4.43 17.05 -17.85
C ARG A 122 2.97 16.62 -17.95
N GLY A 123 2.06 17.58 -17.96
CA GLY A 123 0.63 17.32 -18.10
C GLY A 123 0.02 16.50 -16.97
N GLY A 124 0.48 16.70 -15.73
CA GLY A 124 0.01 16.00 -14.53
C GLY A 124 0.78 14.73 -14.19
N LYS A 125 1.87 14.44 -14.89
CA LYS A 125 2.65 13.20 -14.75
C LYS A 125 4.15 13.48 -14.64
N VAL A 126 4.84 12.68 -13.83
CA VAL A 126 6.30 12.61 -13.76
C VAL A 126 6.72 11.16 -13.88
N VAL A 127 7.69 10.88 -14.74
CA VAL A 127 8.35 9.58 -14.85
C VAL A 127 9.79 9.74 -14.41
N THR A 128 10.24 8.90 -13.48
CA THR A 128 11.59 8.97 -12.90
C THR A 128 12.36 7.71 -13.22
N ASP A 129 13.55 7.92 -13.79
CA ASP A 129 14.53 6.89 -14.10
C ASP A 129 15.58 6.83 -12.98
N PHE A 130 15.95 5.64 -12.54
CA PHE A 130 17.02 5.39 -11.57
C PHE A 130 18.32 4.91 -12.20
N GLY A 131 18.46 5.04 -13.50
CA GLY A 131 19.66 4.71 -14.27
C GLY A 131 19.39 3.83 -15.49
N ALA A 132 20.34 3.79 -16.40
CA ALA A 132 20.24 3.07 -17.66
C ALA A 132 19.90 1.58 -17.43
N ARG A 133 18.86 1.08 -18.14
CA ARG A 133 18.38 -0.30 -18.08
C ARG A 133 17.84 -0.72 -16.71
N SER A 134 17.53 0.22 -15.80
CA SER A 134 16.85 -0.11 -14.55
C SER A 134 15.34 -0.29 -14.78
N ARG A 135 14.73 -1.28 -14.10
CA ARG A 135 13.29 -1.37 -13.95
C ARG A 135 12.95 -0.93 -12.55
N SER A 136 11.95 -0.08 -12.38
CA SER A 136 11.57 0.40 -11.06
C SER A 136 10.05 0.50 -10.90
N SER A 137 9.58 0.32 -9.67
CA SER A 137 8.18 0.43 -9.32
C SER A 137 8.03 1.17 -8.00
N ALA A 138 7.21 2.22 -7.98
CA ALA A 138 6.84 2.92 -6.76
C ALA A 138 5.76 2.14 -6.00
N GLN A 139 5.95 1.97 -4.70
CA GLN A 139 5.07 1.20 -3.82
C GLN A 139 4.43 2.05 -2.72
N ALA A 140 5.06 3.16 -2.34
CA ALA A 140 4.59 4.03 -1.27
C ALA A 140 4.78 5.49 -1.63
N VAL A 141 3.90 6.35 -1.09
CA VAL A 141 3.95 7.80 -1.26
C VAL A 141 3.54 8.49 0.03
N ALA A 142 4.26 9.56 0.38
CA ALA A 142 3.90 10.45 1.48
C ALA A 142 4.10 11.91 1.09
N ILE A 143 3.30 12.80 1.68
CA ILE A 143 3.36 14.24 1.45
C ILE A 143 3.98 14.90 2.67
N GLN A 144 5.07 15.65 2.50
CA GLN A 144 5.69 16.42 3.56
C GLN A 144 4.85 17.68 3.90
N PRO A 145 4.99 18.24 5.12
CA PRO A 145 4.26 19.46 5.50
C PRO A 145 4.46 20.65 4.57
N ASN A 146 5.61 20.74 3.91
CA ASN A 146 5.96 21.76 2.92
C ASN A 146 5.43 21.48 1.50
N GLY A 147 4.65 20.40 1.34
CA GLY A 147 4.04 20.00 0.08
C GLY A 147 4.94 19.16 -0.84
N LYS A 148 6.21 18.91 -0.48
CA LYS A 148 7.07 17.99 -1.24
C LYS A 148 6.51 16.56 -1.16
N ILE A 149 6.74 15.81 -2.23
CA ILE A 149 6.23 14.45 -2.39
C ILE A 149 7.41 13.48 -2.29
N VAL A 150 7.34 12.54 -1.35
CA VAL A 150 8.33 11.46 -1.21
C VAL A 150 7.69 10.17 -1.69
N VAL A 151 8.40 9.45 -2.56
CA VAL A 151 7.98 8.18 -3.16
C VAL A 151 9.04 7.14 -2.90
N ALA A 152 8.65 5.99 -2.39
CA ALA A 152 9.54 4.85 -2.14
C ALA A 152 9.07 3.61 -2.91
N GLY A 153 10.00 2.73 -3.20
CA GLY A 153 9.75 1.48 -3.91
C GLY A 153 11.05 0.72 -4.19
N SER A 154 11.11 0.04 -5.31
CA SER A 154 12.28 -0.74 -5.70
C SER A 154 12.77 -0.40 -7.09
N THR A 155 14.06 -0.62 -7.32
CA THR A 155 14.68 -0.60 -8.64
C THR A 155 15.50 -1.87 -8.85
N PHE A 156 15.42 -2.42 -10.06
CA PHE A 156 16.19 -3.59 -10.48
C PHE A 156 17.30 -3.16 -11.43
N ARG A 157 18.51 -3.58 -11.16
CA ARG A 157 19.65 -3.43 -12.05
C ARG A 157 20.25 -4.80 -12.32
N GLY A 158 19.98 -5.34 -13.49
CA GLY A 158 20.23 -6.77 -13.76
C GLY A 158 19.36 -7.66 -12.85
N THR A 159 19.98 -8.51 -12.06
CA THR A 159 19.31 -9.41 -11.10
C THR A 159 19.21 -8.83 -9.69
N LYS A 160 19.86 -7.69 -9.40
CA LYS A 160 19.86 -7.07 -8.08
C LYS A 160 18.69 -6.13 -7.92
N MET A 161 17.92 -6.35 -6.86
CA MET A 161 16.86 -5.45 -6.40
C MET A 161 17.46 -4.51 -5.35
N ASN A 162 17.15 -3.21 -5.49
CA ASN A 162 17.59 -2.19 -4.56
C ASN A 162 16.39 -1.35 -4.15
N LEU A 163 16.41 -0.85 -2.92
CA LEU A 163 15.50 0.20 -2.50
C LEU A 163 15.70 1.43 -3.38
N ALA A 164 14.62 2.13 -3.67
CA ALA A 164 14.63 3.39 -4.40
C ALA A 164 13.70 4.41 -3.71
N VAL A 165 14.22 5.60 -3.45
CA VAL A 165 13.42 6.73 -2.96
C VAL A 165 13.64 7.92 -3.89
N ALA A 166 12.57 8.65 -4.19
CA ALA A 166 12.64 9.91 -4.92
C ALA A 166 11.85 10.98 -4.19
N ARG A 167 12.37 12.20 -4.16
CA ARG A 167 11.64 13.36 -3.64
C ARG A 167 11.40 14.39 -4.74
N TYR A 168 10.17 14.89 -4.76
CA TYR A 168 9.71 15.86 -5.75
C TYR A 168 9.26 17.15 -5.06
N ASN A 169 9.53 18.27 -5.74
CA ASN A 169 8.96 19.56 -5.39
C ASN A 169 7.45 19.59 -5.69
N VAL A 170 6.79 20.64 -5.25
CA VAL A 170 5.33 20.84 -5.45
C VAL A 170 4.93 20.87 -6.92
N ASP A 171 5.81 21.26 -7.81
CA ASP A 171 5.60 21.29 -9.27
C ASP A 171 5.89 19.94 -9.97
N GLY A 172 6.40 18.95 -9.23
CA GLY A 172 6.79 17.63 -9.75
C GLY A 172 8.22 17.53 -10.26
N SER A 173 9.02 18.58 -10.23
CA SER A 173 10.45 18.50 -10.47
C SER A 173 11.15 17.71 -9.36
N LEU A 174 12.24 17.01 -9.66
CA LEU A 174 13.06 16.36 -8.64
C LEU A 174 13.68 17.40 -7.70
N ASP A 175 13.58 17.17 -6.40
CA ASP A 175 14.20 17.97 -5.36
C ASP A 175 15.70 17.66 -5.27
N ARG A 176 16.49 18.35 -6.09
CA ARG A 176 17.93 18.05 -6.30
C ARG A 176 18.79 17.97 -5.04
N PRO A 177 18.55 18.74 -3.95
CA PRO A 177 19.27 18.61 -2.68
C PRO A 177 19.01 17.29 -1.94
N PHE A 178 18.01 16.48 -2.32
CA PHE A 178 17.74 15.20 -1.70
C PHE A 178 18.56 14.10 -2.35
N GLY A 179 19.40 13.42 -1.58
CA GLY A 179 20.27 12.35 -2.03
C GLY A 179 21.11 12.76 -3.24
N ARG A 180 21.11 11.96 -4.28
CA ARG A 180 21.79 12.28 -5.55
C ARG A 180 20.77 12.82 -6.57
N GLY A 181 20.65 14.15 -6.64
CA GLY A 181 19.77 14.79 -7.62
C GLY A 181 18.29 14.44 -7.47
N GLY A 182 17.80 14.37 -6.24
CA GLY A 182 16.42 14.06 -5.89
C GLY A 182 16.13 12.57 -5.70
N ARG A 183 17.14 11.71 -5.67
CA ARG A 183 17.00 10.26 -5.62
C ARG A 183 17.98 9.63 -4.64
N VAL A 184 17.52 8.54 -4.01
CA VAL A 184 18.34 7.63 -3.19
C VAL A 184 18.14 6.23 -3.73
N THR A 185 19.25 5.50 -3.91
CA THR A 185 19.24 4.07 -4.23
C THR A 185 20.25 3.39 -3.33
N GLU A 186 19.78 2.49 -2.49
CA GLU A 186 20.63 1.67 -1.65
C GLU A 186 21.02 0.39 -2.39
N VAL A 187 22.30 0.06 -2.31
CA VAL A 187 22.83 -1.21 -2.77
C VAL A 187 23.16 -2.02 -1.53
N GLY A 188 22.21 -2.84 -1.09
CA GLY A 188 22.43 -3.65 0.10
C GLY A 188 21.67 -4.96 0.00
N GLU A 189 22.33 -6.08 0.35
CA GLU A 189 21.70 -7.40 0.32
C GLU A 189 20.63 -7.57 1.40
N ARG A 190 20.65 -6.70 2.43
CA ARG A 190 19.76 -6.80 3.59
C ARG A 190 18.48 -5.98 3.48
N PHE A 191 18.45 -4.95 2.62
CA PHE A 191 17.30 -4.04 2.49
C PHE A 191 17.08 -3.67 1.02
N SER A 192 16.23 -4.39 0.32
CA SER A 192 16.18 -4.34 -1.14
C SER A 192 14.86 -3.82 -1.72
N GLU A 193 13.79 -3.76 -0.95
CA GLU A 193 12.47 -3.36 -1.43
C GLU A 193 11.82 -2.45 -0.41
N ALA A 194 11.18 -1.37 -0.87
CA ALA A 194 10.35 -0.54 -0.02
C ALA A 194 8.88 -0.89 -0.24
N SER A 195 8.17 -1.19 0.84
CA SER A 195 6.73 -1.50 0.83
C SER A 195 5.88 -0.37 1.39
N ALA A 196 6.41 0.37 2.37
CA ALA A 196 5.72 1.47 3.02
C ALA A 196 6.68 2.60 3.40
N LEU A 197 6.12 3.79 3.58
CA LEU A 197 6.85 5.01 3.90
C LEU A 197 6.02 5.86 4.87
N VAL A 198 6.65 6.35 5.93
CA VAL A 198 6.09 7.38 6.81
C VAL A 198 7.11 8.51 7.03
N ILE A 199 6.60 9.69 7.37
CA ILE A 199 7.41 10.88 7.64
C ILE A 199 7.24 11.21 9.11
N GLN A 200 8.35 11.29 9.85
CA GLN A 200 8.38 11.69 11.26
C GLN A 200 8.18 13.22 11.39
N SER A 201 7.83 13.70 12.59
CA SER A 201 7.57 15.11 12.84
C SER A 201 8.79 16.01 12.64
N ASP A 202 10.00 15.46 12.80
CA ASP A 202 11.29 16.10 12.53
C ASP A 202 11.68 16.12 11.04
N GLY A 203 10.86 15.50 10.18
CA GLY A 203 11.06 15.44 8.73
C GLY A 203 11.88 14.24 8.26
N LYS A 204 12.36 13.38 9.16
CA LYS A 204 13.02 12.12 8.80
C LYS A 204 12.03 11.16 8.13
N LEU A 205 12.56 10.33 7.24
CA LEU A 205 11.78 9.38 6.48
C LEU A 205 12.04 7.97 7.00
N VAL A 206 11.00 7.23 7.34
CA VAL A 206 11.11 5.82 7.69
C VAL A 206 10.47 4.99 6.59
N VAL A 207 11.26 4.12 5.99
CA VAL A 207 10.86 3.21 4.93
C VAL A 207 10.83 1.79 5.48
N ALA A 208 9.70 1.11 5.33
CA ALA A 208 9.58 -0.30 5.64
C ALA A 208 9.82 -1.15 4.39
N GLY A 209 10.49 -2.27 4.54
CA GLY A 209 10.77 -3.17 3.43
C GLY A 209 11.42 -4.48 3.85
N THR A 210 12.00 -5.17 2.88
CA THR A 210 12.66 -6.45 3.14
C THR A 210 13.75 -6.28 4.19
N GLY A 211 13.62 -7.03 5.30
CA GLY A 211 14.60 -7.03 6.40
C GLY A 211 14.33 -6.07 7.54
N GLY A 212 13.42 -5.09 7.42
CA GLY A 212 13.13 -4.19 8.53
C GLY A 212 12.70 -2.78 8.16
N LEU A 213 13.26 -1.80 8.83
CA LEU A 213 13.03 -0.37 8.59
C LEU A 213 14.37 0.31 8.27
N ALA A 214 14.38 1.20 7.29
CA ALA A 214 15.49 2.13 7.05
C ALA A 214 15.03 3.55 7.37
N ARG A 215 15.85 4.33 8.07
CA ARG A 215 15.57 5.74 8.35
C ARG A 215 16.54 6.64 7.61
N TYR A 216 15.98 7.68 7.00
CA TYR A 216 16.74 8.69 6.28
C TYR A 216 16.55 10.06 6.91
N GLU A 217 17.61 10.82 6.95
CA GLU A 217 17.60 12.24 7.26
C GLU A 217 16.79 13.03 6.20
N ALA A 218 16.43 14.26 6.53
CA ALA A 218 15.69 15.12 5.62
C ALA A 218 16.41 15.41 4.28
N ASN A 219 17.73 15.24 4.23
CA ASN A 219 18.53 15.38 3.01
C ASN A 219 18.63 14.08 2.18
N GLY A 220 18.11 12.94 2.70
CA GLY A 220 18.11 11.64 2.02
C GLY A 220 19.34 10.77 2.33
N GLU A 221 20.20 11.15 3.25
CA GLU A 221 21.25 10.29 3.79
C GLU A 221 20.67 9.34 4.82
N LEU A 222 21.24 8.13 4.97
CA LEU A 222 20.86 7.24 6.07
C LEU A 222 21.16 7.90 7.41
N ASP A 223 20.24 7.76 8.36
CA ASP A 223 20.42 8.28 9.72
C ASP A 223 21.23 7.29 10.56
N PRO A 224 22.51 7.57 10.86
CA PRO A 224 23.37 6.64 11.59
C PRO A 224 22.91 6.40 13.04
N GLY A 225 22.06 7.29 13.59
CA GLY A 225 21.46 7.15 14.91
C GLY A 225 20.25 6.20 14.97
N PHE A 226 19.94 5.47 13.87
CA PHE A 226 18.80 4.56 13.83
C PHE A 226 19.26 3.11 13.59
N GLY A 227 19.01 2.26 14.55
CA GLY A 227 19.40 0.85 14.49
C GLY A 227 20.89 0.66 14.28
N LEU A 228 21.26 -0.14 13.29
CA LEU A 228 22.63 -0.29 12.85
C LEU A 228 22.82 0.47 11.53
N GLU A 229 23.59 1.56 11.57
CA GLU A 229 23.91 2.38 10.38
C GLU A 229 22.67 2.80 9.57
N GLY A 230 21.58 3.19 10.25
CA GLY A 230 20.35 3.65 9.60
C GLY A 230 19.32 2.56 9.35
N ILE A 231 19.58 1.31 9.77
CA ILE A 231 18.71 0.15 9.52
C ILE A 231 18.33 -0.53 10.83
N ALA A 232 17.03 -0.64 11.09
CA ALA A 232 16.46 -1.42 12.18
C ALA A 232 15.94 -2.76 11.64
N VAL A 233 16.61 -3.83 12.02
CA VAL A 233 16.31 -5.19 11.58
C VAL A 233 15.18 -5.79 12.41
N THR A 234 14.28 -6.54 11.79
CA THR A 234 13.27 -7.34 12.49
C THR A 234 13.46 -8.82 12.22
N ASN A 235 13.34 -9.61 13.29
CA ASN A 235 13.34 -11.08 13.20
C ASN A 235 11.89 -11.62 12.99
N ALA A 236 10.89 -10.74 12.97
CA ALA A 236 9.49 -11.12 12.87
C ALA A 236 8.95 -11.20 11.42
N GLY A 237 9.84 -11.17 10.42
CA GLY A 237 9.48 -11.24 9.00
C GLY A 237 9.63 -9.92 8.27
N SER A 238 9.18 -9.88 7.00
CA SER A 238 9.29 -8.68 6.17
C SER A 238 8.10 -7.75 6.39
N PRO A 239 8.32 -6.49 6.84
CA PRO A 239 7.25 -5.52 6.97
C PRO A 239 6.67 -5.11 5.62
N SER A 240 5.33 -5.06 5.54
CA SER A 240 4.58 -4.51 4.40
C SER A 240 4.03 -3.12 4.71
N ALA A 241 3.94 -2.76 5.99
CA ALA A 241 3.40 -1.49 6.46
C ALA A 241 4.14 -1.00 7.70
N VAL A 242 4.12 0.31 7.92
CA VAL A 242 4.66 0.96 9.11
C VAL A 242 3.75 2.12 9.54
N ALA A 243 3.60 2.31 10.85
CA ALA A 243 2.87 3.43 11.43
C ALA A 243 3.69 4.03 12.59
N ILE A 244 3.50 5.34 12.83
CA ILE A 244 4.14 6.08 13.92
C ILE A 244 3.11 6.23 15.04
N GLN A 245 3.50 5.89 16.27
CA GLN A 245 2.73 6.16 17.48
C GLN A 245 2.95 7.61 17.95
N ARG A 246 2.07 8.10 18.82
CA ARG A 246 2.18 9.48 19.38
C ARG A 246 3.47 9.72 20.18
N ASP A 247 4.03 8.65 20.71
CA ASP A 247 5.28 8.63 21.48
C ASP A 247 6.51 8.36 20.60
N HIS A 248 6.40 8.61 19.28
CA HIS A 248 7.43 8.44 18.27
C HIS A 248 7.87 6.99 18.01
N ARG A 249 7.34 6.01 18.74
CA ARG A 249 7.60 4.59 18.45
C ARG A 249 7.04 4.20 17.08
N LEU A 250 7.69 3.22 16.48
CA LEU A 250 7.31 2.72 15.16
C LEU A 250 6.72 1.32 15.29
N VAL A 251 5.57 1.08 14.65
CA VAL A 251 4.98 -0.24 14.55
C VAL A 251 5.06 -0.69 13.10
N ALA A 252 5.86 -1.71 12.85
CA ALA A 252 5.95 -2.38 11.55
C ALA A 252 5.05 -3.60 11.55
N ALA A 253 4.29 -3.81 10.48
CA ALA A 253 3.41 -4.96 10.31
C ALA A 253 3.68 -5.66 8.97
N GLY A 254 3.54 -6.98 8.96
CA GLY A 254 3.80 -7.79 7.78
C GLY A 254 3.43 -9.25 7.98
N ALA A 255 4.27 -10.13 7.44
CA ALA A 255 4.09 -11.56 7.52
C ALA A 255 5.29 -12.23 8.16
N HIS A 256 5.04 -13.10 9.12
CA HIS A 256 6.03 -14.01 9.69
C HIS A 256 5.81 -15.43 9.16
N ARG A 257 6.81 -15.97 8.50
CA ARG A 257 6.85 -17.39 8.16
C ARG A 257 7.45 -18.16 9.32
N GLY A 258 6.65 -18.91 10.04
CA GLY A 258 7.09 -19.63 11.22
C GLY A 258 7.27 -21.12 11.01
N GLY A 259 8.41 -21.64 11.50
CA GLY A 259 8.64 -23.03 11.85
C GLY A 259 8.45 -24.08 10.75
N ARG A 260 8.48 -25.34 11.22
CA ARG A 260 8.35 -26.57 10.39
C ARG A 260 7.00 -26.74 9.70
N THR A 261 5.98 -25.95 10.08
CA THR A 261 4.60 -26.08 9.57
C THR A 261 4.29 -25.22 8.36
N GLY A 262 5.20 -24.29 7.97
CA GLY A 262 5.00 -23.41 6.80
C GLY A 262 3.86 -22.38 6.97
N TYR A 263 3.26 -22.26 8.16
CA TYR A 263 2.21 -21.27 8.40
C TYR A 263 2.76 -19.84 8.33
N VAL A 264 2.01 -18.98 7.65
CA VAL A 264 2.27 -17.55 7.60
C VAL A 264 1.24 -16.86 8.51
N ALA A 265 1.72 -15.99 9.40
CA ALA A 265 0.89 -15.27 10.37
C ALA A 265 1.09 -13.76 10.25
N PHE A 266 0.11 -12.96 10.68
CA PHE A 266 0.34 -11.54 10.92
C PHE A 266 1.50 -11.39 11.89
N SER A 267 2.45 -10.51 11.57
CA SER A 267 3.51 -10.12 12.48
C SER A 267 3.49 -8.62 12.70
N LEU A 268 3.73 -8.21 13.94
CA LEU A 268 4.00 -6.83 14.29
C LEU A 268 5.31 -6.79 15.08
N THR A 269 6.16 -5.81 14.77
CA THR A 269 7.33 -5.46 15.57
C THR A 269 7.23 -4.01 15.97
N ARG A 270 7.49 -3.69 17.24
CA ARG A 270 7.59 -2.30 17.67
C ARG A 270 9.05 -1.92 17.89
N PHE A 271 9.39 -0.74 17.41
CA PHE A 271 10.71 -0.15 17.58
C PHE A 271 10.60 1.14 18.38
N LEU A 272 11.61 1.40 19.18
CA LEU A 272 11.84 2.70 19.83
C LEU A 272 12.25 3.75 18.77
N GLU A 273 12.35 4.99 19.19
CA GLU A 273 12.70 6.10 18.29
C GLU A 273 14.09 5.95 17.65
N ASP A 274 15.01 5.30 18.33
CA ASP A 274 16.37 5.01 17.87
C ASP A 274 16.46 3.76 16.96
N GLY A 275 15.34 3.09 16.68
CA GLY A 275 15.29 1.89 15.86
C GLY A 275 15.61 0.59 16.59
N THR A 276 15.88 0.62 17.89
CA THR A 276 15.98 -0.60 18.69
C THR A 276 14.60 -1.24 18.89
N VAL A 277 14.56 -2.57 19.03
CA VAL A 277 13.29 -3.27 19.26
C VAL A 277 12.79 -2.95 20.67
N ASP A 278 11.54 -2.53 20.79
CA ASP A 278 10.90 -2.27 22.09
C ASP A 278 10.43 -3.58 22.72
N GLU A 279 11.25 -4.16 23.57
CA GLU A 279 11.01 -5.46 24.23
C GLU A 279 9.75 -5.49 25.11
N THR A 280 9.19 -4.32 25.47
CA THR A 280 7.95 -4.23 26.26
C THR A 280 6.68 -4.53 25.45
N PHE A 281 6.81 -4.63 24.10
CA PHE A 281 5.70 -4.89 23.20
C PHE A 281 5.56 -6.38 22.89
N GLY A 282 4.38 -6.92 23.13
CA GLY A 282 4.10 -8.32 22.85
C GLY A 282 5.02 -9.28 23.58
N ARG A 283 5.77 -10.07 22.83
CA ARG A 283 6.83 -10.95 23.34
C ARG A 283 8.17 -10.50 22.78
N SER A 284 9.01 -9.90 23.61
CA SER A 284 10.32 -9.37 23.18
C SER A 284 10.21 -8.48 21.91
N GLY A 285 9.29 -7.51 21.96
CA GLY A 285 9.09 -6.54 20.88
C GLY A 285 8.26 -7.00 19.71
N ASN A 286 7.76 -8.25 19.73
CA ASN A 286 7.09 -8.87 18.60
C ASN A 286 5.72 -9.44 18.97
N VAL A 287 4.80 -9.39 18.02
CA VAL A 287 3.50 -10.04 18.08
C VAL A 287 3.33 -10.93 16.85
N ARG A 288 2.93 -12.16 17.08
CA ARG A 288 2.50 -13.08 16.03
C ARG A 288 1.03 -13.41 16.23
N THR A 289 0.23 -13.26 15.19
CA THR A 289 -1.21 -13.55 15.25
C THR A 289 -1.60 -14.50 14.14
N GLU A 290 -1.97 -15.69 14.54
CA GLU A 290 -2.56 -16.68 13.65
C GLU A 290 -4.05 -16.35 13.48
N ILE A 291 -4.49 -16.07 12.25
CA ILE A 291 -5.90 -15.81 11.93
C ILE A 291 -6.47 -17.01 11.19
N TYR A 292 -5.73 -17.48 10.22
CA TYR A 292 -5.96 -18.66 9.41
C TYR A 292 -4.62 -19.02 8.76
N THR A 293 -4.56 -20.02 7.91
CA THR A 293 -3.34 -20.30 7.15
C THR A 293 -3.01 -19.14 6.20
N GLN A 294 -1.73 -18.86 5.97
CA GLN A 294 -1.27 -17.85 5.00
C GLN A 294 -1.80 -16.42 5.26
N ALA A 295 -1.68 -15.94 6.49
CA ALA A 295 -2.11 -14.59 6.85
C ALA A 295 -0.98 -13.56 6.70
N VAL A 296 -1.26 -12.45 6.00
CA VAL A 296 -0.30 -11.35 5.75
C VAL A 296 -0.97 -10.02 6.11
N ALA A 297 -0.34 -9.25 7.00
CA ALA A 297 -0.77 -7.88 7.29
C ALA A 297 -0.19 -6.92 6.24
N ASN A 298 -1.05 -6.32 5.44
CA ASN A 298 -0.68 -5.40 4.37
C ASN A 298 -0.77 -3.92 4.79
N ALA A 299 -1.47 -3.64 5.88
CA ALA A 299 -1.64 -2.30 6.42
C ALA A 299 -1.62 -2.31 7.94
N VAL A 300 -1.18 -1.23 8.54
CA VAL A 300 -1.23 -0.98 9.98
C VAL A 300 -1.60 0.48 10.24
N LEU A 301 -2.42 0.72 11.24
CA LEU A 301 -2.73 2.04 11.73
C LEU A 301 -2.72 2.07 13.27
N VAL A 302 -2.39 3.22 13.82
CA VAL A 302 -2.49 3.50 15.24
C VAL A 302 -3.67 4.44 15.47
N ARG A 303 -4.58 4.04 16.32
CA ARG A 303 -5.75 4.84 16.69
C ARG A 303 -5.38 5.93 17.70
N ALA A 304 -6.29 6.90 17.86
CA ALA A 304 -6.15 7.98 18.83
C ALA A 304 -6.06 7.48 20.29
N ASP A 305 -6.68 6.33 20.59
CA ASP A 305 -6.65 5.65 21.90
C ASP A 305 -5.40 4.75 22.10
N GLY A 306 -4.44 4.81 21.18
CA GLY A 306 -3.20 4.04 21.19
C GLY A 306 -3.34 2.58 20.73
N LYS A 307 -4.56 2.10 20.45
CA LYS A 307 -4.77 0.75 19.93
C LYS A 307 -4.25 0.66 18.50
N ILE A 308 -3.77 -0.52 18.14
CA ILE A 308 -3.18 -0.81 16.84
C ILE A 308 -4.14 -1.71 16.06
N VAL A 309 -4.41 -1.38 14.80
CA VAL A 309 -5.18 -2.22 13.90
C VAL A 309 -4.31 -2.63 12.74
N ALA A 310 -4.16 -3.94 12.55
CA ALA A 310 -3.54 -4.52 11.35
C ALA A 310 -4.63 -5.08 10.43
N ALA A 311 -4.48 -4.84 9.15
CA ALA A 311 -5.40 -5.28 8.11
C ALA A 311 -4.64 -6.01 7.01
N GLY A 312 -5.25 -7.03 6.41
CA GLY A 312 -4.61 -7.77 5.34
C GLY A 312 -5.47 -8.92 4.85
N LYS A 313 -4.84 -10.01 4.49
CA LYS A 313 -5.50 -11.22 3.98
C LYS A 313 -5.13 -12.47 4.79
N ALA A 314 -6.03 -13.44 4.79
CA ALA A 314 -5.79 -14.78 5.35
C ALA A 314 -6.53 -15.84 4.52
N GLY A 315 -6.09 -17.10 4.60
CA GLY A 315 -6.75 -18.21 3.92
C GLY A 315 -6.74 -18.15 2.39
N GLY A 316 -5.84 -17.33 1.81
CA GLY A 316 -5.77 -17.07 0.39
C GLY A 316 -6.25 -15.66 0.04
N GLU A 317 -7.57 -15.37 0.03
CA GLU A 317 -8.11 -14.10 -0.46
C GLU A 317 -9.09 -13.42 0.52
N ASP A 318 -9.36 -14.01 1.68
CA ASP A 318 -10.27 -13.45 2.67
C ASP A 318 -9.67 -12.23 3.36
N PHE A 319 -10.51 -11.24 3.68
CA PHE A 319 -10.06 -10.09 4.45
C PHE A 319 -9.89 -10.44 5.92
N ALA A 320 -8.76 -10.07 6.48
CA ALA A 320 -8.42 -10.29 7.87
C ALA A 320 -8.09 -8.96 8.57
N LEU A 321 -8.66 -8.80 9.75
CA LEU A 321 -8.35 -7.68 10.65
C LEU A 321 -7.94 -8.24 12.01
N ALA A 322 -6.97 -7.58 12.65
CA ALA A 322 -6.63 -7.82 14.04
C ALA A 322 -6.44 -6.49 14.77
N ARG A 323 -7.02 -6.36 15.97
CA ARG A 323 -6.85 -5.18 16.81
C ARG A 323 -6.08 -5.55 18.06
N TYR A 324 -5.15 -4.69 18.42
CA TYR A 324 -4.25 -4.86 19.55
C TYR A 324 -4.34 -3.67 20.50
N THR A 325 -4.09 -3.91 21.78
CA THR A 325 -3.81 -2.86 22.75
C THR A 325 -2.51 -2.15 22.41
N SER A 326 -2.21 -1.05 23.07
CA SER A 326 -0.92 -0.35 22.93
C SER A 326 0.28 -1.21 23.35
N SER A 327 0.08 -2.26 24.16
CA SER A 327 1.13 -3.21 24.57
C SER A 327 1.27 -4.43 23.63
N GLY A 328 0.49 -4.51 22.54
CA GLY A 328 0.56 -5.61 21.56
C GLY A 328 -0.29 -6.83 21.90
N LYS A 329 -1.11 -6.80 22.96
CA LYS A 329 -2.06 -7.89 23.26
C LYS A 329 -3.29 -7.76 22.36
N LEU A 330 -3.87 -8.88 21.90
CA LEU A 330 -5.14 -8.86 21.19
C LEU A 330 -6.24 -8.19 22.02
N ASP A 331 -6.91 -7.21 21.42
CA ASP A 331 -8.05 -6.53 22.04
C ASP A 331 -9.33 -7.34 21.80
N ARG A 332 -9.68 -8.18 22.75
CA ARG A 332 -10.83 -9.08 22.65
C ARG A 332 -12.20 -8.38 22.53
N SER A 333 -12.27 -7.07 22.78
CA SER A 333 -13.49 -6.29 22.54
C SER A 333 -13.76 -6.04 21.04
N PHE A 334 -12.82 -6.46 20.16
CA PHE A 334 -12.94 -6.37 18.72
C PHE A 334 -13.24 -7.75 18.15
N GLY A 335 -14.39 -7.93 17.47
CA GLY A 335 -14.77 -9.20 16.85
C GLY A 335 -14.86 -10.38 17.83
N GLY A 336 -15.04 -10.12 19.14
CA GLY A 336 -15.11 -11.14 20.18
C GLY A 336 -13.78 -11.81 20.54
N SER A 337 -12.79 -11.81 19.64
CA SER A 337 -11.49 -12.47 19.82
C SER A 337 -10.29 -11.57 19.59
N GLY A 338 -10.52 -10.32 19.22
CA GLY A 338 -9.49 -9.40 18.72
C GLY A 338 -9.20 -9.55 17.23
N LYS A 339 -9.91 -10.44 16.54
CA LYS A 339 -9.71 -10.77 15.12
C LYS A 339 -11.08 -10.77 14.41
N VAL A 340 -11.06 -10.40 13.14
CA VAL A 340 -12.21 -10.52 12.23
C VAL A 340 -11.71 -11.10 10.92
N LEU A 341 -12.39 -12.13 10.44
CA LEU A 341 -12.20 -12.70 9.11
C LEU A 341 -13.49 -12.47 8.33
N THR A 342 -13.38 -11.98 7.12
CA THR A 342 -14.48 -11.82 6.18
C THR A 342 -14.23 -12.71 4.99
N ASP A 343 -15.01 -13.79 4.91
CA ASP A 343 -14.97 -14.75 3.80
C ASP A 343 -15.78 -14.22 2.61
N PHE A 344 -15.17 -14.20 1.44
CA PHE A 344 -15.83 -13.81 0.19
C PHE A 344 -16.28 -15.01 -0.64
N GLY A 345 -16.29 -16.20 -0.06
CA GLY A 345 -16.83 -17.40 -0.72
C GLY A 345 -15.97 -17.83 -1.91
N SER A 346 -14.71 -18.16 -1.72
CA SER A 346 -13.89 -18.71 -2.79
C SER A 346 -14.49 -20.04 -3.27
N ALA A 347 -14.72 -20.18 -4.58
CA ALA A 347 -15.25 -21.38 -5.23
C ALA A 347 -14.37 -22.64 -5.04
N TRP A 348 -13.25 -22.53 -4.31
CA TRP A 348 -12.34 -23.64 -3.95
C TRP A 348 -12.76 -24.37 -2.66
N ALA A 349 -13.58 -23.77 -1.80
CA ALA A 349 -14.04 -24.41 -0.57
C ALA A 349 -15.09 -25.53 -0.80
N ALA A 350 -15.67 -25.61 -1.99
CA ALA A 350 -16.73 -26.58 -2.32
C ALA A 350 -16.21 -27.99 -2.72
N ARG A 351 -14.89 -28.25 -2.71
CA ARG A 351 -14.32 -29.56 -3.09
C ARG A 351 -13.59 -30.29 -1.97
N GLY A 352 -13.90 -30.01 -0.72
CA GLY A 352 -13.26 -30.67 0.42
C GLY A 352 -14.14 -30.71 1.67
N ARG A 353 -15.31 -31.34 1.55
CA ARG A 353 -16.06 -31.89 2.71
C ARG A 353 -16.45 -33.30 2.39
#